data_ee09f572fe028f0e465361b20529ad20
#
_entry.id   ee09f572fe028f0e465361b20529ad20
#
_cell.length_a   1.000
_cell.length_b   1.000
_cell.length_c   1.000
_cell.angle_alpha   90.00
_cell.angle_beta   90.00
_cell.angle_gamma   90.00
#
_symmetry.space_group_name_H-M   'P 1'
#
loop_
_entity.id
_entity.type
_entity.pdbx_description
1 polymer ?
#
loop_
_entity_poly.entity_id
_entity_poly.type
_entity_poly.pdbx_seq_one_letter_code
_entity_poly.pdbx_strand_id
1 'polypeptide(L)'
;MRSESYGQTVSLSAVDRFGVWLSTVAVRRHATFTDKRVADFGCGYDARLARRILPPARRLLLVDVSLAEDLRRHPKIDAIEGSIESALPAVPSQSLDVVLCLSVLEHLREPQEALCGFHRVLAPGGLLLVNVPSWRGKPWLELSAFRLGFSPSAEMDDHKCYYDPRDLWPMLVRAGFLPSGIRCRRHKFGLNTFAVCGLRDVPESRDNDATSIT
;
A
#
# COMPACT_ATOMS: atom_id res chain seq x y z
N MET A 1 -12.46 10.14 -10.94
CA MET A 1 -11.11 9.57 -11.14
C MET A 1 -10.14 10.70 -10.89
N ARG A 2 -9.17 10.55 -9.97
CA ARG A 2 -8.18 11.59 -9.70
C ARG A 2 -7.43 11.92 -11.00
N SER A 3 -7.30 13.21 -11.31
CA SER A 3 -6.52 13.71 -12.45
C SER A 3 -5.09 14.09 -12.08
N GLU A 4 -4.79 14.21 -10.77
CA GLU A 4 -3.50 14.65 -10.24
C GLU A 4 -3.05 13.76 -9.09
N SER A 5 -1.74 13.54 -8.99
CA SER A 5 -1.13 12.81 -7.90
C SER A 5 -1.00 13.66 -6.63
N TYR A 6 -1.05 13.02 -5.48
CA TYR A 6 -0.86 13.68 -4.19
C TYR A 6 0.51 14.39 -4.12
N GLY A 7 0.49 15.68 -3.77
CA GLY A 7 1.70 16.49 -3.67
C GLY A 7 2.24 17.04 -5.00
N GLN A 8 1.49 16.92 -6.11
CA GLN A 8 1.92 17.42 -7.42
C GLN A 8 1.81 18.95 -7.51
N THR A 9 0.67 19.51 -7.11
CA THR A 9 0.36 20.94 -7.23
C THR A 9 0.41 21.70 -5.91
N VAL A 10 0.21 20.99 -4.80
CA VAL A 10 0.15 21.58 -3.46
C VAL A 10 1.26 21.04 -2.57
N SER A 11 2.01 21.93 -1.90
CA SER A 11 3.01 21.52 -0.91
C SER A 11 2.32 20.91 0.32
N LEU A 12 2.92 19.82 0.84
CA LEU A 12 2.40 19.15 2.02
C LEU A 12 2.42 20.05 3.27
N SER A 13 1.30 20.09 3.98
CA SER A 13 1.20 20.74 5.29
C SER A 13 2.11 20.04 6.32
N ALA A 14 2.38 20.70 7.45
CA ALA A 14 3.12 20.07 8.56
C ALA A 14 2.39 18.83 9.11
N VAL A 15 1.07 18.85 9.11
CA VAL A 15 0.22 17.72 9.54
C VAL A 15 0.38 16.52 8.59
N ASP A 16 0.35 16.76 7.28
CA ASP A 16 0.54 15.71 6.28
C ASP A 16 1.94 15.10 6.38
N ARG A 17 2.96 15.95 6.53
CA ARG A 17 4.36 15.49 6.70
C ARG A 17 4.51 14.62 7.94
N PHE A 18 3.88 14.99 9.06
CA PHE A 18 3.84 14.18 10.27
C PHE A 18 3.09 12.86 10.06
N GLY A 19 1.95 12.89 9.37
CA GLY A 19 1.18 11.70 8.98
C GLY A 19 1.99 10.74 8.11
N VAL A 20 2.72 11.24 7.12
CA VAL A 20 3.64 10.45 6.28
C VAL A 20 4.79 9.87 7.10
N TRP A 21 5.34 10.65 8.05
CA TRP A 21 6.40 10.17 8.94
C TRP A 21 5.91 9.01 9.82
N LEU A 22 4.73 9.12 10.42
CA LEU A 22 4.12 8.04 11.22
C LEU A 22 3.91 6.76 10.38
N SER A 23 3.41 6.91 9.14
CA SER A 23 3.27 5.78 8.22
C SER A 23 4.63 5.15 7.89
N THR A 24 5.66 5.97 7.64
CA THR A 24 7.02 5.49 7.37
C THR A 24 7.57 4.66 8.55
N VAL A 25 7.38 5.15 9.78
CA VAL A 25 7.80 4.42 10.98
C VAL A 25 7.06 3.09 11.11
N ALA A 26 5.73 3.07 10.87
CA ALA A 26 4.95 1.84 10.93
C ALA A 26 5.41 0.83 9.86
N VAL A 27 5.60 1.27 8.63
CA VAL A 27 6.08 0.44 7.52
C VAL A 27 7.43 -0.19 7.86
N ARG A 28 8.41 0.62 8.33
CA ARG A 28 9.76 0.14 8.68
C ARG A 28 9.80 -0.80 9.89
N ARG A 29 8.77 -0.79 10.75
CA ARG A 29 8.65 -1.74 11.86
C ARG A 29 8.21 -3.13 11.42
N HIS A 30 7.55 -3.22 10.27
CA HIS A 30 6.90 -4.45 9.81
C HIS A 30 7.54 -5.07 8.60
N ALA A 31 8.32 -4.30 7.82
CA ALA A 31 8.99 -4.80 6.62
C ALA A 31 10.46 -4.39 6.59
N THR A 32 11.30 -5.29 6.12
CA THR A 32 12.67 -5.02 5.69
C THR A 32 12.68 -4.89 4.17
N PHE A 33 13.53 -4.00 3.66
CA PHE A 33 13.56 -3.68 2.24
C PHE A 33 14.86 -4.09 1.54
N THR A 34 15.84 -4.56 2.33
CA THR A 34 17.15 -4.96 1.78
C THR A 34 16.99 -6.11 0.80
N ASP A 35 17.43 -5.86 -0.42
CA ASP A 35 17.36 -6.78 -1.57
C ASP A 35 15.94 -7.26 -1.92
N LYS A 36 14.91 -6.46 -1.61
CA LYS A 36 13.50 -6.75 -1.86
C LYS A 36 12.97 -6.07 -3.13
N ARG A 37 12.07 -6.75 -3.82
CA ARG A 37 11.22 -6.20 -4.89
C ARG A 37 9.99 -5.61 -4.22
N VAL A 38 9.85 -4.30 -4.28
CA VAL A 38 8.81 -3.57 -3.54
C VAL A 38 7.92 -2.84 -4.52
N ALA A 39 6.60 -2.88 -4.30
CA ALA A 39 5.68 -1.99 -5.00
C ALA A 39 5.06 -0.99 -4.02
N ASP A 40 4.90 0.26 -4.46
CA ASP A 40 4.18 1.32 -3.75
C ASP A 40 3.05 1.81 -4.68
N PHE A 41 1.83 1.33 -4.41
CA PHE A 41 0.63 1.68 -5.17
C PHE A 41 -0.01 2.92 -4.56
N GLY A 42 -0.10 4.00 -5.33
CA GLY A 42 -0.51 5.31 -4.88
C GLY A 42 0.59 6.02 -4.08
N CYS A 43 1.81 5.99 -4.61
CA CYS A 43 3.00 6.50 -3.92
C CYS A 43 3.06 8.03 -3.81
N GLY A 44 2.17 8.76 -4.51
CA GLY A 44 2.20 10.20 -4.67
C GLY A 44 3.25 10.67 -5.68
N TYR A 45 3.13 11.92 -6.13
CA TYR A 45 4.00 12.50 -7.16
C TYR A 45 5.50 12.37 -6.84
N ASP A 46 5.88 12.73 -5.63
CA ASP A 46 7.27 12.68 -5.15
C ASP A 46 7.70 11.32 -4.61
N ALA A 47 6.79 10.36 -4.44
CA ALA A 47 7.03 9.03 -3.86
C ALA A 47 7.93 9.07 -2.60
N ARG A 48 7.60 9.94 -1.63
CA ARG A 48 8.47 10.27 -0.48
C ARG A 48 8.88 9.09 0.37
N LEU A 49 7.97 8.13 0.57
CA LEU A 49 8.29 6.90 1.30
C LEU A 49 9.21 6.02 0.46
N ALA A 50 8.88 5.84 -0.82
CA ALA A 50 9.66 5.04 -1.74
C ALA A 50 11.11 5.53 -1.83
N ARG A 51 11.35 6.85 -1.90
CA ARG A 51 12.71 7.42 -1.88
C ARG A 51 13.52 7.02 -0.65
N ARG A 52 12.87 6.82 0.51
CA ARG A 52 13.52 6.43 1.76
C ARG A 52 13.87 4.94 1.82
N ILE A 53 13.15 4.11 1.09
CA ILE A 53 13.38 2.66 1.04
C ILE A 53 14.15 2.23 -0.21
N LEU A 54 14.31 3.12 -1.19
CA LEU A 54 15.01 2.86 -2.45
C LEU A 54 16.47 2.40 -2.27
N PRO A 55 17.29 3.01 -1.40
CA PRO A 55 18.71 2.62 -1.32
C PRO A 55 18.93 1.13 -1.03
N PRO A 56 18.28 0.50 -0.01
CA PRO A 56 18.44 -0.91 0.27
C PRO A 56 17.63 -1.83 -0.66
N ALA A 57 16.61 -1.33 -1.36
CA ALA A 57 15.75 -2.16 -2.18
C ALA A 57 16.49 -2.66 -3.44
N ARG A 58 16.13 -3.87 -3.87
CA ARG A 58 16.58 -4.43 -5.14
C ARG A 58 15.93 -3.71 -6.32
N ARG A 59 14.62 -3.52 -6.27
CA ARG A 59 13.82 -2.84 -7.28
C ARG A 59 12.54 -2.27 -6.67
N LEU A 60 12.08 -1.13 -7.17
CA LEU A 60 10.80 -0.53 -6.80
C LEU A 60 9.89 -0.43 -8.02
N LEU A 61 8.65 -0.87 -7.86
CA LEU A 61 7.54 -0.54 -8.74
C LEU A 61 6.77 0.62 -8.11
N LEU A 62 6.66 1.74 -8.81
CA LEU A 62 5.87 2.90 -8.38
C LEU A 62 4.68 3.06 -9.30
N VAL A 63 3.48 3.16 -8.71
CA VAL A 63 2.24 3.33 -9.45
C VAL A 63 1.49 4.54 -8.88
N ASP A 64 1.26 5.55 -9.69
CA ASP A 64 0.42 6.71 -9.37
C ASP A 64 -0.06 7.37 -10.67
N VAL A 65 -1.01 8.29 -10.58
CA VAL A 65 -1.56 9.02 -11.73
C VAL A 65 -0.46 9.78 -12.48
N SER A 66 0.48 10.38 -11.75
CA SER A 66 1.64 11.07 -12.31
C SER A 66 2.83 10.94 -11.36
N LEU A 67 4.04 10.87 -11.89
CA LEU A 67 5.29 10.69 -11.15
C LEU A 67 6.33 11.73 -11.53
N ALA A 68 7.16 12.16 -10.57
CA ALA A 68 8.27 13.07 -10.82
C ALA A 68 9.26 12.45 -11.83
N GLU A 69 9.82 13.30 -12.69
CA GLU A 69 10.65 12.86 -13.81
C GLU A 69 11.91 12.08 -13.39
N ASP A 70 12.53 12.49 -12.28
CA ASP A 70 13.70 11.80 -11.73
C ASP A 70 13.40 10.38 -11.25
N LEU A 71 12.17 10.12 -10.76
CA LEU A 71 11.72 8.77 -10.41
C LEU A 71 11.57 7.90 -11.65
N ARG A 72 10.96 8.44 -12.70
CA ARG A 72 10.77 7.71 -13.97
C ARG A 72 12.08 7.32 -14.65
N ARG A 73 13.15 8.10 -14.45
CA ARG A 73 14.47 7.86 -15.02
C ARG A 73 15.41 7.04 -14.13
N HIS A 74 14.99 6.73 -12.91
CA HIS A 74 15.86 6.05 -11.96
C HIS A 74 16.04 4.56 -12.30
N PRO A 75 17.28 4.01 -12.39
CA PRO A 75 17.55 2.66 -12.89
C PRO A 75 16.96 1.53 -12.04
N LYS A 76 16.66 1.77 -10.77
CA LYS A 76 16.04 0.78 -9.87
C LYS A 76 14.52 0.92 -9.79
N ILE A 77 13.90 1.83 -10.55
CA ILE A 77 12.46 2.11 -10.46
C ILE A 77 11.78 1.70 -11.77
N ASP A 78 10.73 0.91 -11.64
CA ASP A 78 9.73 0.70 -12.68
C ASP A 78 8.57 1.65 -12.37
N ALA A 79 8.38 2.67 -13.19
CA ALA A 79 7.36 3.70 -13.01
C ALA A 79 6.17 3.43 -13.95
N ILE A 80 4.97 3.33 -13.37
CA ILE A 80 3.72 3.22 -14.14
C ILE A 80 2.84 4.41 -13.77
N GLU A 81 2.59 5.29 -14.73
CA GLU A 81 1.63 6.38 -14.59
C GLU A 81 0.24 5.90 -15.04
N GLY A 82 -0.75 6.02 -14.16
CA GLY A 82 -2.12 5.60 -14.40
C GLY A 82 -2.86 5.19 -13.13
N SER A 83 -4.06 4.65 -13.30
CA SER A 83 -4.83 4.12 -12.17
C SER A 83 -4.28 2.77 -11.71
N ILE A 84 -4.48 2.47 -10.44
CA ILE A 84 -4.07 1.16 -9.86
C ILE A 84 -4.82 0.03 -10.55
N GLU A 85 -6.11 0.24 -10.84
CA GLU A 85 -6.95 -0.75 -11.50
C GLU A 85 -6.44 -1.10 -12.91
N SER A 86 -5.83 -0.13 -13.61
CA SER A 86 -5.24 -0.36 -14.93
C SER A 86 -3.83 -0.94 -14.88
N ALA A 87 -3.05 -0.57 -13.87
CA ALA A 87 -1.66 -0.99 -13.73
C ALA A 87 -1.52 -2.41 -13.14
N LEU A 88 -2.33 -2.73 -12.13
CA LEU A 88 -2.21 -3.96 -11.35
C LEU A 88 -2.32 -5.25 -12.18
N PRO A 89 -3.21 -5.37 -13.21
CA PRO A 89 -3.26 -6.55 -14.07
C PRO A 89 -1.98 -6.84 -14.84
N ALA A 90 -1.20 -5.82 -15.17
CA ALA A 90 0.06 -5.96 -15.90
C ALA A 90 1.23 -6.43 -15.01
N VAL A 91 1.09 -6.34 -13.67
CA VAL A 91 2.12 -6.81 -12.75
C VAL A 91 2.09 -8.34 -12.69
N PRO A 92 3.22 -9.03 -12.92
CA PRO A 92 3.27 -10.48 -12.89
C PRO A 92 2.88 -11.05 -11.51
N SER A 93 2.25 -12.22 -11.51
CA SER A 93 1.95 -12.95 -10.27
C SER A 93 3.24 -13.33 -9.54
N GLN A 94 3.20 -13.32 -8.20
CA GLN A 94 4.31 -13.74 -7.34
C GLN A 94 5.65 -13.03 -7.63
N SER A 95 5.59 -11.78 -8.09
CA SER A 95 6.76 -11.02 -8.52
C SER A 95 7.29 -10.03 -7.46
N LEU A 96 6.55 -9.80 -6.38
CA LEU A 96 6.85 -8.78 -5.38
C LEU A 96 7.02 -9.37 -3.99
N ASP A 97 8.01 -8.90 -3.26
CA ASP A 97 8.27 -9.31 -1.88
C ASP A 97 7.50 -8.45 -0.87
N VAL A 98 7.28 -7.16 -1.21
CA VAL A 98 6.51 -6.22 -0.37
C VAL A 98 5.60 -5.38 -1.25
N VAL A 99 4.34 -5.26 -0.87
CA VAL A 99 3.36 -4.36 -1.47
C VAL A 99 2.91 -3.34 -0.43
N LEU A 100 2.97 -2.06 -0.80
CA LEU A 100 2.48 -0.93 -0.02
C LEU A 100 1.23 -0.36 -0.67
N CYS A 101 0.19 -0.11 0.13
CA CYS A 101 -1.05 0.58 -0.24
C CYS A 101 -1.44 1.50 0.92
N LEU A 102 -0.95 2.74 0.89
CA LEU A 102 -1.02 3.65 2.03
C LEU A 102 -1.85 4.89 1.71
N SER A 103 -3.03 4.97 2.30
CA SER A 103 -4.03 6.04 2.07
C SER A 103 -4.46 6.12 0.59
N VAL A 104 -4.87 4.98 0.07
CA VAL A 104 -5.24 4.79 -1.33
C VAL A 104 -6.51 3.98 -1.48
N LEU A 105 -6.66 2.90 -0.69
CA LEU A 105 -7.77 1.95 -0.82
C LEU A 105 -9.15 2.65 -0.71
N GLU A 106 -9.24 3.73 0.08
CA GLU A 106 -10.42 4.56 0.27
C GLU A 106 -10.87 5.32 -0.99
N HIS A 107 -9.98 5.48 -1.96
CA HIS A 107 -10.25 6.16 -3.22
C HIS A 107 -10.63 5.21 -4.37
N LEU A 108 -10.34 3.91 -4.23
CA LEU A 108 -10.60 2.93 -5.28
C LEU A 108 -12.10 2.69 -5.47
N ARG A 109 -12.50 2.36 -6.70
CA ARG A 109 -13.87 1.96 -7.01
C ARG A 109 -14.15 0.55 -6.55
N GLU A 110 -13.20 -0.35 -6.82
CA GLU A 110 -13.27 -1.77 -6.52
C GLU A 110 -12.14 -2.18 -5.56
N PRO A 111 -12.20 -1.76 -4.28
CA PRO A 111 -11.13 -2.01 -3.33
C PRO A 111 -10.91 -3.51 -3.06
N GLN A 112 -11.96 -4.33 -3.20
CA GLN A 112 -11.84 -5.78 -3.05
C GLN A 112 -11.01 -6.39 -4.18
N GLU A 113 -11.20 -5.95 -5.42
CA GLU A 113 -10.43 -6.43 -6.57
C GLU A 113 -8.96 -6.03 -6.46
N ALA A 114 -8.69 -4.80 -6.00
CA ALA A 114 -7.32 -4.36 -5.73
C ALA A 114 -6.63 -5.25 -4.67
N LEU A 115 -7.31 -5.57 -3.57
CA LEU A 115 -6.77 -6.46 -2.54
C LEU A 115 -6.51 -7.87 -3.09
N CYS A 116 -7.39 -8.43 -3.92
CA CYS A 116 -7.16 -9.70 -4.61
C CYS A 116 -5.93 -9.61 -5.55
N GLY A 117 -5.81 -8.51 -6.26
CA GLY A 117 -4.65 -8.24 -7.12
C GLY A 117 -3.35 -8.15 -6.32
N PHE A 118 -3.34 -7.46 -5.17
CA PHE A 118 -2.17 -7.39 -4.29
C PHE A 118 -1.78 -8.78 -3.76
N HIS A 119 -2.75 -9.60 -3.39
CA HIS A 119 -2.50 -10.99 -3.01
C HIS A 119 -1.84 -11.78 -4.15
N ARG A 120 -2.33 -11.64 -5.38
CA ARG A 120 -1.82 -12.34 -6.57
C ARG A 120 -0.37 -11.99 -6.90
N VAL A 121 0.01 -10.72 -6.79
CA VAL A 121 1.36 -10.25 -7.18
C VAL A 121 2.42 -10.52 -6.12
N LEU A 122 2.03 -10.80 -4.88
CA LEU A 122 2.95 -11.13 -3.81
C LEU A 122 3.58 -12.52 -4.01
N ALA A 123 4.89 -12.59 -3.86
CA ALA A 123 5.63 -13.84 -3.80
C ALA A 123 5.32 -14.62 -2.50
N PRO A 124 5.56 -15.95 -2.44
CA PRO A 124 5.55 -16.68 -1.19
C PRO A 124 6.42 -15.99 -0.12
N GLY A 125 5.94 -15.91 1.12
CA GLY A 125 6.59 -15.14 2.19
C GLY A 125 6.49 -13.62 2.06
N GLY A 126 5.81 -13.11 1.04
CA GLY A 126 5.63 -11.68 0.80
C GLY A 126 4.67 -11.00 1.78
N LEU A 127 4.77 -9.68 1.87
CA LEU A 127 4.00 -8.85 2.79
C LEU A 127 3.19 -7.78 2.06
N LEU A 128 1.91 -7.66 2.41
CA LEU A 128 1.08 -6.49 2.10
C LEU A 128 0.97 -5.60 3.33
N LEU A 129 1.23 -4.31 3.17
CA LEU A 129 0.98 -3.28 4.18
C LEU A 129 -0.06 -2.30 3.66
N VAL A 130 -1.15 -2.16 4.41
CA VAL A 130 -2.26 -1.26 4.09
C VAL A 130 -2.44 -0.25 5.22
N ASN A 131 -2.60 1.03 4.87
CA ASN A 131 -3.03 2.07 5.79
C ASN A 131 -4.22 2.82 5.19
N VAL A 132 -5.30 2.94 5.94
CA VAL A 132 -6.55 3.58 5.50
C VAL A 132 -7.12 4.44 6.61
N PRO A 133 -7.88 5.52 6.32
CA PRO A 133 -8.58 6.28 7.34
C PRO A 133 -9.66 5.42 8.01
N SER A 134 -9.82 5.58 9.33
CA SER A 134 -10.85 4.91 10.10
C SER A 134 -12.13 5.76 10.22
N TRP A 135 -13.25 5.14 10.57
CA TRP A 135 -14.47 5.86 10.88
C TRP A 135 -14.31 6.87 12.01
N ARG A 136 -13.43 6.60 12.97
CA ARG A 136 -13.11 7.55 14.06
C ARG A 136 -12.28 8.73 13.55
N GLY A 137 -11.51 8.55 12.49
CA GLY A 137 -10.74 9.60 11.86
C GLY A 137 -11.60 10.57 11.05
N LYS A 138 -12.76 10.11 10.56
CA LYS A 138 -13.64 10.92 9.71
C LYS A 138 -13.95 12.31 10.25
N PRO A 139 -14.52 12.49 11.48
CA PRO A 139 -14.84 13.81 12.00
C PRO A 139 -13.62 14.73 12.13
N TRP A 140 -12.48 14.14 12.46
CA TRP A 140 -11.22 14.87 12.61
C TRP A 140 -10.64 15.32 11.27
N LEU A 141 -10.70 14.46 10.25
CA LEU A 141 -10.30 14.78 8.89
C LEU A 141 -11.20 15.85 8.28
N GLU A 142 -12.52 15.72 8.43
CA GLU A 142 -13.49 16.72 7.99
C GLU A 142 -13.28 18.07 8.69
N LEU A 143 -13.07 18.09 10.00
CA LEU A 143 -12.77 19.31 10.74
C LEU A 143 -11.49 19.98 10.26
N SER A 144 -10.43 19.20 10.01
CA SER A 144 -9.14 19.72 9.53
C SER A 144 -9.21 20.28 8.11
N ALA A 145 -10.00 19.66 7.24
CA ALA A 145 -10.16 20.10 5.86
C ALA A 145 -11.10 21.32 5.74
N PHE A 146 -12.29 21.23 6.32
CA PHE A 146 -13.34 22.23 6.11
C PHE A 146 -13.26 23.45 7.04
N ARG A 147 -12.71 23.31 8.26
CA ARG A 147 -12.65 24.43 9.23
C ARG A 147 -11.26 25.01 9.42
N LEU A 148 -10.21 24.21 9.31
CA LEU A 148 -8.85 24.65 9.60
C LEU A 148 -8.00 24.83 8.33
N GLY A 149 -8.50 24.40 7.15
CA GLY A 149 -7.78 24.55 5.88
C GLY A 149 -6.43 23.83 5.82
N PHE A 150 -6.21 22.83 6.70
CA PHE A 150 -4.93 22.09 6.77
C PHE A 150 -4.81 21.00 5.71
N SER A 151 -5.93 20.62 5.06
CA SER A 151 -5.95 19.66 3.96
C SER A 151 -6.88 20.16 2.85
N PRO A 152 -6.59 19.92 1.57
CA PRO A 152 -7.48 20.30 0.48
C PRO A 152 -8.85 19.61 0.63
N SER A 153 -9.95 20.39 0.62
CA SER A 153 -11.32 19.85 0.73
C SER A 153 -11.64 18.85 -0.39
N ALA A 154 -11.08 19.04 -1.57
CA ALA A 154 -11.21 18.13 -2.71
C ALA A 154 -10.70 16.71 -2.43
N GLU A 155 -9.74 16.52 -1.53
CA GLU A 155 -9.27 15.19 -1.12
C GLU A 155 -10.31 14.46 -0.26
N MET A 156 -11.07 15.20 0.56
CA MET A 156 -12.11 14.62 1.41
C MET A 156 -13.32 14.17 0.60
N ASP A 157 -13.69 14.92 -0.43
CA ASP A 157 -14.81 14.57 -1.32
C ASP A 157 -14.51 13.32 -2.18
N ASP A 158 -13.24 12.96 -2.35
CA ASP A 158 -12.80 11.76 -3.05
C ASP A 158 -12.74 10.50 -2.16
N HIS A 159 -12.87 10.63 -0.83
CA HIS A 159 -12.95 9.49 0.08
C HIS A 159 -14.29 8.76 -0.05
N LYS A 160 -14.29 7.59 -0.68
CA LYS A 160 -15.50 6.77 -0.87
C LYS A 160 -15.85 5.94 0.35
N CYS A 161 -14.83 5.54 1.13
CA CYS A 161 -14.98 4.65 2.28
C CYS A 161 -14.01 4.99 3.41
N TYR A 162 -14.39 4.56 4.61
CA TYR A 162 -13.55 4.52 5.82
C TYR A 162 -13.54 3.08 6.32
N TYR A 163 -12.44 2.65 6.95
CA TYR A 163 -12.28 1.26 7.34
C TYR A 163 -11.77 1.15 8.78
N ASP A 164 -12.61 0.65 9.68
CA ASP A 164 -12.13 0.14 10.95
C ASP A 164 -11.53 -1.26 10.78
N PRO A 165 -10.77 -1.80 11.75
CA PRO A 165 -10.25 -3.17 11.66
C PRO A 165 -11.29 -4.24 11.34
N ARG A 166 -12.52 -4.08 11.86
CA ARG A 166 -13.65 -4.98 11.59
C ARG A 166 -14.16 -4.95 10.14
N ASP A 167 -13.92 -3.84 9.44
CA ASP A 167 -14.36 -3.66 8.04
C ASP A 167 -13.26 -4.18 7.09
N LEU A 168 -11.99 -3.84 7.38
CA LEU A 168 -10.86 -4.20 6.53
C LEU A 168 -10.49 -5.68 6.64
N TRP A 169 -10.54 -6.27 7.84
CA TRP A 169 -10.12 -7.65 8.06
C TRP A 169 -10.89 -8.69 7.21
N PRO A 170 -12.24 -8.66 7.12
CA PRO A 170 -12.98 -9.56 6.24
C PRO A 170 -12.66 -9.40 4.76
N MET A 171 -12.33 -8.19 4.31
CA MET A 171 -11.92 -7.92 2.94
C MET A 171 -10.58 -8.58 2.63
N LEU A 172 -9.63 -8.52 3.55
CA LEU A 172 -8.33 -9.18 3.43
C LEU A 172 -8.47 -10.72 3.37
N VAL A 173 -9.36 -11.29 4.20
CA VAL A 173 -9.67 -12.74 4.14
C VAL A 173 -10.27 -13.11 2.79
N ARG A 174 -11.24 -12.35 2.30
CA ARG A 174 -11.85 -12.57 0.97
C ARG A 174 -10.84 -12.40 -0.18
N ALA A 175 -9.81 -11.58 0.01
CA ALA A 175 -8.73 -11.43 -0.97
C ALA A 175 -7.77 -12.63 -1.01
N GLY A 176 -7.88 -13.57 -0.08
CA GLY A 176 -7.06 -14.80 -0.04
C GLY A 176 -6.04 -14.85 1.10
N PHE A 177 -5.89 -13.78 1.89
CA PHE A 177 -4.97 -13.81 3.03
C PHE A 177 -5.54 -14.70 4.15
N LEU A 178 -4.69 -15.57 4.70
CA LEU A 178 -5.08 -16.42 5.82
C LEU A 178 -5.32 -15.60 7.10
N PRO A 179 -6.35 -15.88 7.89
CA PRO A 179 -6.61 -15.19 9.15
C PRO A 179 -5.40 -15.09 10.09
N SER A 180 -4.59 -16.15 10.15
CA SER A 180 -3.37 -16.20 10.96
C SER A 180 -2.24 -15.28 10.45
N GLY A 181 -2.26 -14.90 9.16
CA GLY A 181 -1.32 -13.97 8.53
C GLY A 181 -1.73 -12.51 8.61
N ILE A 182 -2.97 -12.20 9.04
CA ILE A 182 -3.51 -10.84 9.08
C ILE A 182 -3.35 -10.25 10.48
N ARG A 183 -2.71 -9.09 10.56
CA ARG A 183 -2.65 -8.24 11.76
C ARG A 183 -3.22 -6.88 11.43
N CYS A 184 -4.42 -6.58 11.93
CA CYS A 184 -5.13 -5.33 11.68
C CYS A 184 -5.31 -4.57 12.99
N ARG A 185 -4.87 -3.31 13.05
CA ARG A 185 -4.88 -2.51 14.27
C ARG A 185 -5.10 -1.02 13.98
N ARG A 186 -5.55 -0.30 15.00
CA ARG A 186 -5.61 1.17 14.95
C ARG A 186 -4.22 1.79 14.91
N HIS A 187 -4.09 2.85 14.13
CA HIS A 187 -2.86 3.59 13.90
C HIS A 187 -3.11 5.10 13.96
N LYS A 188 -2.08 5.93 14.08
CA LYS A 188 -2.18 7.40 14.14
C LYS A 188 -3.24 7.87 15.15
N PHE A 189 -3.10 7.47 16.43
CA PHE A 189 -4.04 7.79 17.50
C PHE A 189 -5.48 7.30 17.27
N GLY A 190 -5.65 6.28 16.46
CA GLY A 190 -6.95 5.71 16.11
C GLY A 190 -7.63 6.38 14.92
N LEU A 191 -6.99 7.36 14.28
CA LEU A 191 -7.51 8.02 13.08
C LEU A 191 -7.39 7.17 11.82
N ASN A 192 -6.51 6.16 11.84
CA ASN A 192 -6.29 5.22 10.75
C ASN A 192 -6.38 3.77 11.24
N THR A 193 -6.62 2.87 10.31
CA THR A 193 -6.43 1.43 10.44
C THR A 193 -5.18 1.04 9.65
N PHE A 194 -4.30 0.27 10.28
CA PHE A 194 -3.09 -0.27 9.66
C PHE A 194 -3.14 -1.80 9.67
N ALA A 195 -3.00 -2.41 8.50
CA ALA A 195 -2.96 -3.86 8.34
C ALA A 195 -1.62 -4.33 7.80
N VAL A 196 -1.17 -5.46 8.31
CA VAL A 196 -0.03 -6.22 7.81
C VAL A 196 -0.53 -7.62 7.51
N CYS A 197 -0.37 -8.05 6.26
CA CYS A 197 -0.80 -9.36 5.78
C CYS A 197 0.39 -10.09 5.18
N GLY A 198 0.75 -11.24 5.76
CA GLY A 198 1.82 -12.10 5.26
C GLY A 198 1.24 -13.27 4.47
N LEU A 199 1.86 -13.59 3.33
CA LEU A 199 1.70 -14.88 2.69
C LEU A 199 2.59 -15.90 3.41
N ARG A 200 2.08 -17.13 3.59
CA ARG A 200 2.94 -18.22 4.06
C ARG A 200 3.93 -18.61 2.96
N ASP A 201 5.15 -18.96 3.36
CA ASP A 201 6.01 -19.71 2.49
C ASP A 201 5.31 -21.01 2.11
N VAL A 202 5.22 -21.32 0.83
CA VAL A 202 4.82 -22.66 0.41
C VAL A 202 5.99 -23.56 0.80
N PRO A 203 5.80 -24.54 1.72
CA PRO A 203 6.89 -25.49 1.98
C PRO A 203 7.22 -26.15 0.66
N GLU A 204 8.50 -26.17 0.28
CA GLU A 204 8.98 -26.96 -0.85
C GLU A 204 8.39 -28.36 -0.67
N SER A 205 7.64 -28.84 -1.68
CA SER A 205 7.19 -30.22 -1.71
C SER A 205 8.45 -31.06 -1.60
N ARG A 206 8.64 -31.76 -0.48
CA ARG A 206 9.62 -32.83 -0.42
C ARG A 206 9.15 -33.82 -1.46
N ASP A 207 9.82 -33.81 -2.61
CA ASP A 207 9.72 -34.89 -3.56
C ASP A 207 9.97 -36.17 -2.75
N ASN A 208 8.91 -36.93 -2.53
CA ASN A 208 9.03 -38.29 -2.06
C ASN A 208 9.78 -39.04 -3.15
N ASP A 209 11.07 -39.17 -2.95
CA ASP A 209 11.87 -40.22 -3.56
C ASP A 209 11.23 -41.57 -3.21
N ALA A 210 10.26 -41.92 -4.03
CA ALA A 210 9.77 -43.30 -4.10
C ALA A 210 10.78 -44.05 -4.96
N THR A 211 11.94 -44.34 -4.36
CA THR A 211 12.91 -45.21 -4.99
C THR A 211 12.78 -46.61 -4.39
N SER A 212 12.32 -47.48 -5.26
CA SER A 212 12.62 -48.92 -5.36
C SER A 212 12.45 -49.81 -4.10
N ILE A 213 11.41 -50.58 -4.16
CA ILE A 213 11.45 -51.93 -3.59
C ILE A 213 11.66 -52.87 -4.80
N THR A 214 12.85 -53.39 -4.89
CA THR A 214 13.16 -54.61 -5.61
C THR A 214 13.05 -55.80 -4.66
#